data_922fb29fa00d5165e293144d5744d2c5
#
_entry.id   922fb29fa00d5165e293144d5744d2c5
#
_cell.length_a   1.000
_cell.length_b   1.000
_cell.length_c   1.000
_cell.angle_alpha   90.00
_cell.angle_beta   90.00
_cell.angle_gamma   90.00
#
_symmetry.space_group_name_H-M   'P 1'
#
loop_
_entity.id
_entity.type
_entity.pdbx_description
1 polymer ?
#
loop_
_entity_poly.entity_id
_entity_poly.type
_entity_poly.pdbx_seq_one_letter_code
_entity_poly.pdbx_strand_id
1 'polypeptide(L)' 'MKFCFGDIVVVDDIQIGVVVKCWSGNTTGNNYDIYVRSYNGIKNYKEDEIERYMVRHKYLNDEEIEYQYNAING' A
#
# COMPACT_ATOMS: atom_id res chain seq x y z
N MET A 1 0.75 -3.19 14.10
CA MET A 1 0.66 -3.55 12.68
C MET A 1 1.16 -2.42 11.81
N LYS A 2 1.87 -2.76 10.76
CA LYS A 2 2.45 -1.76 9.86
C LYS A 2 1.43 -1.17 8.88
N PHE A 3 0.44 -1.96 8.48
CA PHE A 3 -0.58 -1.55 7.53
C PHE A 3 -1.97 -1.66 8.14
N CYS A 4 -2.91 -0.90 7.60
CA CYS A 4 -4.30 -0.85 8.07
C CYS A 4 -5.25 -1.11 6.90
N PHE A 5 -6.46 -1.48 7.23
CA PHE A 5 -7.55 -1.61 6.26
C PHE A 5 -7.66 -0.34 5.42
N GLY A 6 -7.74 -0.50 4.13
CA GLY A 6 -7.85 0.61 3.19
C GLY A 6 -6.53 1.20 2.73
N ASP A 7 -5.40 0.79 3.29
CA ASP A 7 -4.10 1.27 2.83
C ASP A 7 -3.83 0.79 1.41
N ILE A 8 -3.30 1.68 0.60
CA ILE A 8 -2.85 1.35 -0.74
C ILE A 8 -1.39 0.92 -0.66
N VAL A 9 -1.09 -0.23 -1.22
CA VAL A 9 0.22 -0.87 -1.10
C VAL A 9 0.69 -1.40 -2.44
N VAL A 10 1.97 -1.77 -2.50
CA VAL A 10 2.58 -2.42 -3.65
C VAL A 10 3.00 -3.82 -3.23
N VAL A 11 2.63 -4.80 -4.04
CA VAL A 11 3.00 -6.19 -3.85
C VAL A 11 3.55 -6.74 -5.17
N ASP A 12 4.26 -7.85 -5.10
CA ASP A 12 4.83 -8.50 -6.28
C ASP A 12 5.60 -7.50 -7.16
N ASP A 13 6.38 -6.64 -6.52
CA ASP A 13 7.27 -5.62 -7.09
C ASP A 13 6.54 -4.42 -7.71
N ILE A 14 5.46 -4.65 -8.45
CA ILE A 14 4.82 -3.58 -9.24
C ILE A 14 3.29 -3.56 -9.13
N GLN A 15 2.68 -4.52 -8.46
CA GLN A 15 1.22 -4.61 -8.42
C GLN A 15 0.65 -3.75 -7.30
N ILE A 16 -0.35 -2.96 -7.63
CA ILE A 16 -1.00 -2.09 -6.66
C ILE A 16 -2.21 -2.82 -6.08
N GLY A 17 -2.32 -2.79 -4.76
CA GLY A 17 -3.43 -3.41 -4.07
C GLY A 17 -3.94 -2.57 -2.91
N VAL A 18 -5.03 -3.02 -2.33
CA VAL A 18 -5.66 -2.40 -1.16
C VAL A 18 -5.77 -3.43 -0.05
N VAL A 19 -5.38 -3.05 1.15
CA VAL A 19 -5.51 -3.93 2.32
C VAL A 19 -6.99 -4.05 2.68
N VAL A 20 -7.51 -5.26 2.64
CA VAL A 20 -8.92 -5.53 2.95
C VAL A 20 -9.10 -6.27 4.27
N LYS A 21 -8.06 -6.88 4.80
CA LYS A 21 -8.09 -7.54 6.11
C LYS A 21 -6.68 -7.64 6.69
N CYS A 22 -6.59 -7.47 8.00
CA CYS A 22 -5.33 -7.54 8.73
C CYS A 22 -5.38 -8.72 9.70
N TRP A 23 -4.32 -9.51 9.73
CA TRP A 23 -4.18 -10.66 10.59
C TRP A 23 -2.96 -10.52 11.47
N SER A 24 -3.12 -10.71 12.77
CA SER A 24 -2.00 -10.78 13.71
C SER A 24 -1.58 -12.22 13.91
N GLY A 25 -0.29 -12.51 13.69
CA GLY A 25 0.27 -13.82 13.97
C GLY A 25 1.27 -13.75 15.10
N ASN A 26 1.23 -14.70 16.02
CA ASN A 26 2.17 -14.74 17.14
C ASN A 26 3.53 -15.30 16.74
N THR A 27 3.53 -16.32 15.88
CA THR A 27 4.75 -17.02 15.47
C THR A 27 5.15 -16.71 14.04
N THR A 28 4.18 -16.40 13.18
CA THR A 28 4.41 -16.14 11.76
C THR A 28 4.44 -14.65 11.40
N GLY A 29 4.21 -13.79 12.39
CA GLY A 29 4.12 -12.35 12.18
C GLY A 29 2.78 -11.92 11.62
N ASN A 30 2.69 -10.64 11.30
CA ASN A 30 1.46 -10.07 10.73
C ASN A 30 1.36 -10.40 9.26
N ASN A 31 0.13 -10.61 8.81
CA ASN A 31 -0.14 -10.80 7.39
C ASN A 31 -1.44 -10.09 7.01
N TYR A 32 -1.65 -9.94 5.71
CA TYR A 32 -2.73 -9.09 5.22
C TYR A 32 -3.37 -9.73 3.99
N ASP A 33 -4.68 -9.65 3.92
CA ASP A 33 -5.41 -9.95 2.70
C ASP A 33 -5.46 -8.68 1.88
N ILE A 34 -4.99 -8.77 0.64
CA ILE A 34 -4.87 -7.61 -0.25
C ILE A 34 -5.61 -7.89 -1.54
N TYR A 35 -6.53 -6.99 -1.88
CA TYR A 35 -7.16 -7.01 -3.18
C TYR A 35 -6.20 -6.41 -4.19
N VAL A 36 -5.80 -7.20 -5.18
CA VAL A 36 -4.91 -6.77 -6.25
C VAL A 36 -5.72 -6.62 -7.52
N ARG A 37 -5.84 -5.40 -7.99
CA ARG A 37 -6.68 -5.07 -9.14
C ARG A 37 -6.30 -5.84 -10.39
N SER A 38 -5.01 -5.95 -10.69
CA SER A 38 -4.54 -6.65 -11.89
C SER A 38 -4.84 -8.14 -11.88
N TYR A 39 -4.96 -8.74 -10.68
CA TYR A 39 -5.32 -10.15 -10.53
C TYR A 39 -6.83 -10.35 -10.39
N ASN A 40 -7.56 -9.29 -10.19
CA ASN A 40 -9.00 -9.30 -9.95
C ASN A 40 -9.37 -10.25 -8.80
N GLY A 41 -8.60 -10.20 -7.72
CA GLY A 41 -8.82 -11.08 -6.60
C GLY A 41 -8.02 -10.70 -5.38
N ILE A 42 -8.27 -11.42 -4.29
CA ILE A 42 -7.62 -11.21 -2.99
C ILE A 42 -6.56 -12.26 -2.77
N LYS A 43 -5.36 -11.80 -2.36
CA LYS A 43 -4.26 -12.68 -1.99
C LYS A 43 -3.74 -12.29 -0.63
N ASN A 44 -3.22 -13.26 0.13
CA ASN A 44 -2.61 -13.02 1.43
C ASN A 44 -1.11 -12.80 1.26
N TYR A 45 -0.60 -11.78 1.92
CA TYR A 45 0.82 -11.43 1.92
C TYR A 45 1.32 -11.23 3.33
N LYS A 46 2.56 -11.61 3.57
CA LYS A 46 3.24 -11.31 4.83
C LYS A 46 3.66 -9.85 4.86
N GLU A 47 3.83 -9.30 6.06
CA GLU A 47 4.14 -7.88 6.23
C GLU A 47 5.40 -7.46 5.48
N ASP A 48 6.42 -8.31 5.45
CA ASP A 48 7.68 -8.02 4.76
C ASP A 48 7.59 -8.12 3.24
N GLU A 49 6.51 -8.67 2.71
CA GLU A 49 6.27 -8.76 1.27
C GLU A 49 5.54 -7.55 0.71
N ILE A 50 5.17 -6.60 1.56
CA ILE A 50 4.31 -5.48 1.20
C ILE A 50 5.10 -4.18 1.31
N GLU A 51 4.97 -3.30 0.32
CA GLU A 51 5.57 -1.96 0.34
C GLU A 51 4.46 -0.91 0.31
N ARG A 52 4.71 0.22 0.97
CA ARG A 52 3.79 1.35 0.91
C ARG A 52 3.81 1.98 -0.48
N TYR A 53 2.65 2.37 -0.96
CA TYR A 53 2.55 3.08 -2.23
C TYR A 53 2.94 4.54 -2.01
N MET A 54 4.23 4.81 -2.16
CA MET A 54 4.79 6.15 -1.99
C MET A 54 5.72 6.54 -3.14
N VAL A 55 5.55 5.91 -4.28
CA VAL A 55 6.46 6.09 -5.42
C VAL A 55 6.58 7.57 -5.83
N ARG A 56 5.49 8.29 -5.81
CA ARG A 56 5.48 9.71 -6.16
C ARG A 56 6.31 10.55 -5.20
N HIS A 57 6.28 10.21 -3.92
CA HIS A 57 6.92 11.00 -2.88
C HIS A 57 8.43 10.82 -2.83
N LYS A 58 8.95 9.77 -3.43
CA LYS A 58 10.40 9.53 -3.50
C LYS A 58 11.12 10.50 -4.41
N TYR A 59 10.44 11.03 -5.41
CA TYR A 59 11.04 11.84 -6.46
C TYR A 59 10.54 13.27 -6.52
N LEU A 60 9.61 13.63 -5.64
CA LEU A 60 9.06 14.98 -5.57
C LEU A 60 9.62 15.69 -4.34
N ASN A 61 9.99 16.95 -4.50
CA ASN A 61 10.33 17.78 -3.36
C ASN A 61 9.03 18.30 -2.71
N ASP A 62 9.16 18.93 -1.53
CA ASP A 62 7.99 19.41 -0.79
C ASP A 62 7.18 20.42 -1.57
N GLU A 63 7.87 21.28 -2.34
CA GLU A 63 7.24 22.30 -3.15
C GLU A 63 6.40 21.73 -4.28
N GLU A 64 6.90 20.68 -4.94
CA GLU A 64 6.17 19.98 -5.99
C GLU A 64 4.96 19.22 -5.44
N ILE A 65 5.10 18.63 -4.28
CA ILE A 65 3.99 17.93 -3.61
C ILE A 65 2.89 18.93 -3.26
N GLU A 66 3.26 20.07 -2.71
CA GLU A 66 2.31 21.13 -2.35
C GLU A 66 1.60 21.68 -3.58
N TYR A 67 2.34 21.89 -4.66
CA TYR A 67 1.75 22.35 -5.92
C TYR A 67 0.71 21.38 -6.45
N GLN A 68 1.02 20.10 -6.46
CA GLN A 68 0.08 19.08 -6.93
C GLN A 68 -1.15 18.97 -6.05
N TYR A 69 -0.96 19.06 -4.74
CA TYR A 69 -2.07 19.05 -3.80
C TYR A 69 -3.01 20.24 -4.06
N ASN A 70 -2.46 21.42 -4.23
CA ASN A 70 -3.25 22.63 -4.50
C ASN A 70 -3.96 22.56 -5.85
N ALA A 71 -3.33 21.96 -6.85
CA ALA A 71 -3.93 21.79 -8.17
C ALA A 71 -5.17 20.88 -8.13
N ILE A 72 -5.15 19.88 -7.24
CA ILE A 72 -6.27 18.94 -7.09
C ILE A 72 -7.37 19.54 -6.21
N ASN A 73 -7.01 20.23 -5.15
CA ASN A 73 -7.94 20.70 -4.12
C ASN A 73 -8.26 22.19 -4.21
N GLY A 74 -7.53 22.90 -5.03
CA GLY A 74 -7.75 24.32 -5.25
C GLY A 74 -8.60 24.55 -6.47
#